data_b3a3a60ab9e15f8244c4311c507a6752
#
_entry.id   b3a3a60ab9e15f8244c4311c507a6752
#
_cell.length_a   1.000
_cell.length_b   1.000
_cell.length_c   1.000
_cell.angle_alpha   90.00
_cell.angle_beta   90.00
_cell.angle_gamma   90.00
#
_symmetry.space_group_name_H-M   'P 1'
#
loop_
_entity.id
_entity.type
_entity.pdbx_description
1 polymer ?
#
loop_
_entity_poly.entity_id
_entity_poly.type
_entity_poly.pdbx_seq_one_letter_code
_entity_poly.pdbx_strand_id
1 'polypeptide(L)'
;MDDWAWKKGQTYGTILVDLEKRCPIELLPDRKEETLTAWLLTHPEIDVISRDRGGEYAAAARKGAPQAQQIADKFHILKNLRDGLKELMARKQKVLPEVEEVSSDGIALRAQGKQRESAESEGAVPGELQKRWRSMSQEPRRSCTREQSLSSAQSRSQTSRANRLSRYEAVRVLHQQLVSEREIARRLNMSRHTVHKFLVSESFPERSKHPYQGSVLDPYKPYILDRWKNGCWNGTQLLEEVKKLGYIGSDALFRLFLSSIRKQHQASGTALALSLDIDGAKVNSPLDPACKPCIKRRLSPARASWLYVSQKNTLDEKHQKLVEQIRAAHDDLDRAYALTQEFVSMLAEHRDKNLDDWLAQAKHSGIKEMKSFANGIQRDYAAVRASFTSKWSNGPVEAQVNCLKLQKRLMFGRANFDLLRLHVLRRA
;
A
#
# COMPACT_ATOMS: atom_id res chain seq x y z
N MET A 1 19.12 -10.80 -4.25
CA MET A 1 18.64 -9.85 -5.27
C MET A 1 17.14 -9.76 -5.27
N ASP A 2 16.60 -8.57 -5.57
CA ASP A 2 15.17 -8.29 -5.54
C ASP A 2 14.83 -7.15 -6.50
N ASP A 3 13.54 -6.97 -6.84
CA ASP A 3 13.08 -5.87 -7.66
C ASP A 3 12.70 -4.63 -6.82
N TRP A 4 12.81 -3.47 -7.41
CA TRP A 4 12.34 -2.23 -6.82
C TRP A 4 11.66 -1.34 -7.86
N ALA A 5 10.57 -0.69 -7.49
CA ALA A 5 9.83 0.15 -8.41
C ALA A 5 10.48 1.52 -8.59
N TRP A 6 10.98 1.81 -9.78
CA TRP A 6 11.40 3.16 -10.18
C TRP A 6 10.19 4.09 -10.29
N LYS A 7 9.19 3.68 -11.10
CA LYS A 7 7.86 4.29 -11.13
C LYS A 7 6.85 3.19 -10.87
N LYS A 8 6.08 3.32 -9.80
CA LYS A 8 5.11 2.31 -9.38
C LYS A 8 4.18 1.92 -10.55
N GLY A 9 4.20 0.63 -10.88
CA GLY A 9 3.38 0.08 -11.97
C GLY A 9 3.90 0.32 -13.38
N GLN A 10 5.08 0.95 -13.59
CA GLN A 10 5.62 1.25 -14.91
C GLN A 10 7.02 0.69 -15.13
N THR A 11 7.98 1.08 -14.31
CA THR A 11 9.38 0.68 -14.47
C THR A 11 9.93 0.12 -13.16
N TYR A 12 10.69 -0.96 -13.28
CA TYR A 12 11.34 -1.64 -12.17
C TYR A 12 12.82 -1.78 -12.48
N GLY A 13 13.64 -1.69 -11.44
CA GLY A 13 15.07 -2.03 -11.49
C GLY A 13 15.36 -3.20 -10.56
N THR A 14 16.61 -3.68 -10.56
CA THR A 14 17.09 -4.74 -9.70
C THR A 14 18.11 -4.19 -8.72
N ILE A 15 18.04 -4.61 -7.45
CA ILE A 15 19.06 -4.34 -6.44
C ILE A 15 19.80 -5.63 -6.13
N LEU A 16 21.13 -5.55 -6.11
CA LEU A 16 22.01 -6.63 -5.72
C LEU A 16 22.63 -6.29 -4.37
N VAL A 17 22.58 -7.21 -3.43
CA VAL A 17 23.00 -7.02 -2.04
C VAL A 17 23.92 -8.16 -1.66
N ASP A 18 25.06 -7.83 -1.09
CA ASP A 18 25.94 -8.78 -0.41
C ASP A 18 25.25 -9.24 0.87
N LEU A 19 24.97 -10.54 0.97
CA LEU A 19 24.25 -11.11 2.12
C LEU A 19 25.11 -11.22 3.37
N GLU A 20 26.42 -11.29 3.22
CA GLU A 20 27.38 -11.35 4.35
C GLU A 20 27.55 -9.97 4.98
N LYS A 21 27.86 -8.97 4.15
CA LYS A 21 28.05 -7.58 4.58
C LYS A 21 26.72 -6.84 4.76
N ARG A 22 25.62 -7.37 4.23
CA ARG A 22 24.27 -6.77 4.23
C ARG A 22 24.20 -5.39 3.58
N CYS A 23 25.07 -5.14 2.60
CA CYS A 23 25.16 -3.87 1.90
C CYS A 23 24.85 -4.03 0.41
N PRO A 24 24.28 -3.00 -0.26
CA PRO A 24 24.05 -3.03 -1.69
C PRO A 24 25.39 -2.98 -2.44
N ILE A 25 25.55 -3.87 -3.41
CA ILE A 25 26.73 -3.96 -4.28
C ILE A 25 26.47 -3.39 -5.66
N GLU A 26 25.23 -3.45 -6.12
CA GLU A 26 24.87 -2.88 -7.42
C GLU A 26 23.39 -2.56 -7.49
N LEU A 27 23.06 -1.58 -8.35
CA LEU A 27 21.72 -1.21 -8.72
C LEU A 27 21.61 -1.24 -10.25
N LEU A 28 20.76 -2.14 -10.78
CA LEU A 28 20.55 -2.26 -12.22
C LEU A 28 19.29 -1.47 -12.64
N PRO A 29 19.28 -0.88 -13.85
CA PRO A 29 18.21 0.02 -14.30
C PRO A 29 16.90 -0.70 -14.63
N ASP A 30 16.96 -2.00 -14.83
CA ASP A 30 15.83 -2.85 -15.19
C ASP A 30 15.89 -4.21 -14.47
N ARG A 31 14.95 -5.09 -14.77
CA ARG A 31 14.92 -6.48 -14.27
C ARG A 31 15.04 -7.51 -15.38
N LYS A 32 15.62 -7.11 -16.51
CA LYS A 32 15.77 -7.98 -17.66
C LYS A 32 16.83 -9.04 -17.43
N GLU A 33 16.59 -10.20 -17.99
CA GLU A 33 17.52 -11.32 -17.97
C GLU A 33 18.90 -10.93 -18.48
N GLU A 34 18.97 -10.21 -19.62
CA GLU A 34 20.21 -9.84 -20.29
C GLU A 34 21.11 -8.96 -19.42
N THR A 35 20.49 -7.93 -18.78
CA THR A 35 21.21 -6.97 -17.94
C THR A 35 21.82 -7.66 -16.71
N LEU A 36 21.06 -8.52 -16.06
CA LEU A 36 21.52 -9.26 -14.89
C LEU A 36 22.56 -10.33 -15.29
N THR A 37 22.36 -11.04 -16.41
CA THR A 37 23.32 -12.03 -16.92
C THR A 37 24.68 -11.37 -17.21
N ALA A 38 24.68 -10.22 -17.90
CA ALA A 38 25.91 -9.49 -18.17
C ALA A 38 26.68 -9.11 -16.90
N TRP A 39 25.96 -8.67 -15.86
CA TRP A 39 26.57 -8.35 -14.58
C TRP A 39 27.12 -9.60 -13.88
N LEU A 40 26.37 -10.70 -13.83
CA LEU A 40 26.80 -11.94 -13.19
C LEU A 40 28.02 -12.56 -13.84
N LEU A 41 28.16 -12.49 -15.18
CA LEU A 41 29.34 -12.98 -15.91
C LEU A 41 30.63 -12.24 -15.50
N THR A 42 30.53 -11.01 -15.01
CA THR A 42 31.70 -10.27 -14.50
C THR A 42 32.03 -10.57 -13.05
N HIS A 43 31.24 -11.44 -12.37
CA HIS A 43 31.38 -11.80 -10.96
C HIS A 43 31.37 -13.33 -10.77
N PRO A 44 32.37 -14.04 -11.31
CA PRO A 44 32.44 -15.51 -11.23
C PRO A 44 32.66 -16.03 -9.80
N GLU A 45 33.01 -15.18 -8.86
CA GLU A 45 33.22 -15.49 -7.44
C GLU A 45 31.92 -15.75 -6.67
N ILE A 46 30.77 -15.56 -7.28
CA ILE A 46 29.48 -15.74 -6.61
C ILE A 46 29.15 -17.23 -6.49
N ASP A 47 29.10 -17.75 -5.27
CA ASP A 47 28.74 -19.12 -4.94
C ASP A 47 27.25 -19.32 -4.65
N VAL A 48 26.56 -18.28 -4.14
CA VAL A 48 25.17 -18.36 -3.72
C VAL A 48 24.36 -17.17 -4.20
N ILE A 49 23.20 -17.44 -4.78
CA ILE A 49 22.26 -16.43 -5.24
C ILE A 49 20.90 -16.63 -4.57
N SER A 50 20.55 -15.75 -3.63
CA SER A 50 19.20 -15.66 -3.08
C SER A 50 18.35 -14.74 -3.94
N ARG A 51 17.16 -15.21 -4.38
CA ARG A 51 16.26 -14.51 -5.29
C ARG A 51 14.80 -14.80 -5.03
N ASP A 52 13.95 -13.91 -5.52
CA ASP A 52 12.54 -14.25 -5.68
C ASP A 52 12.36 -15.33 -6.78
N ARG A 53 11.14 -15.83 -6.91
CA ARG A 53 10.82 -16.88 -7.88
C ARG A 53 10.51 -16.35 -9.29
N GLY A 54 10.97 -15.15 -9.63
CA GLY A 54 10.84 -14.57 -10.97
C GLY A 54 11.58 -15.39 -12.02
N GLY A 55 10.92 -15.67 -13.14
CA GLY A 55 11.51 -16.47 -14.25
C GLY A 55 12.76 -15.82 -14.82
N GLU A 56 12.77 -14.49 -14.95
CA GLU A 56 13.90 -13.71 -15.50
C GLU A 56 15.15 -13.85 -14.62
N TYR A 57 14.99 -13.74 -13.29
CA TYR A 57 16.10 -13.90 -12.33
C TYR A 57 16.65 -15.34 -12.32
N ALA A 58 15.76 -16.32 -12.41
CA ALA A 58 16.17 -17.72 -12.49
C ALA A 58 16.94 -18.03 -13.79
N ALA A 59 16.53 -17.45 -14.91
CA ALA A 59 17.19 -17.61 -16.19
C ALA A 59 18.55 -16.89 -16.22
N ALA A 60 18.60 -15.63 -15.74
CA ALA A 60 19.84 -14.88 -15.64
C ALA A 60 20.88 -15.57 -14.76
N ALA A 61 20.47 -16.07 -13.58
CA ALA A 61 21.37 -16.80 -12.70
C ALA A 61 21.91 -18.10 -13.30
N ARG A 62 21.08 -18.84 -14.05
CA ARG A 62 21.56 -20.06 -14.75
C ARG A 62 22.58 -19.76 -15.86
N LYS A 63 22.43 -18.62 -16.56
CA LYS A 63 23.32 -18.24 -17.67
C LYS A 63 24.56 -17.50 -17.17
N GLY A 64 24.39 -16.57 -16.23
CA GLY A 64 25.44 -15.67 -15.77
C GLY A 64 26.33 -16.22 -14.65
N ALA A 65 25.79 -17.13 -13.83
CA ALA A 65 26.52 -17.76 -12.72
C ALA A 65 26.08 -19.22 -12.57
N PRO A 66 26.40 -20.10 -13.53
CA PRO A 66 25.97 -21.51 -13.53
C PRO A 66 26.54 -22.31 -12.34
N GLN A 67 27.67 -21.89 -11.77
CA GLN A 67 28.28 -22.49 -10.59
C GLN A 67 27.52 -22.17 -9.30
N ALA A 68 26.78 -21.05 -9.28
CA ALA A 68 26.16 -20.54 -8.06
C ALA A 68 24.91 -21.34 -7.67
N GLN A 69 24.83 -21.73 -6.39
CA GLN A 69 23.63 -22.30 -5.83
C GLN A 69 22.50 -21.28 -5.75
N GLN A 70 21.41 -21.51 -6.45
CA GLN A 70 20.25 -20.65 -6.37
C GLN A 70 19.36 -21.03 -5.17
N ILE A 71 18.90 -20.05 -4.42
CA ILE A 71 18.02 -20.19 -3.25
C ILE A 71 16.78 -19.34 -3.47
N ALA A 72 15.61 -19.97 -3.41
CA ALA A 72 14.34 -19.24 -3.50
C ALA A 72 14.04 -18.54 -2.16
N ASP A 73 13.52 -17.32 -2.24
CA ASP A 73 13.15 -16.57 -1.04
C ASP A 73 11.94 -17.21 -0.32
N LYS A 74 12.13 -17.56 0.96
CA LYS A 74 11.09 -18.15 1.82
C LYS A 74 9.84 -17.29 1.95
N PHE A 75 10.01 -15.97 2.04
CA PHE A 75 8.88 -15.03 2.12
C PHE A 75 8.02 -15.11 0.87
N HIS A 76 8.61 -15.08 -0.32
CA HIS A 76 7.89 -15.20 -1.60
C HIS A 76 7.24 -16.58 -1.80
N ILE A 77 7.84 -17.64 -1.27
CA ILE A 77 7.22 -18.98 -1.27
C ILE A 77 5.94 -18.96 -0.41
N LEU A 78 6.01 -18.46 0.83
CA LEU A 78 4.86 -18.37 1.73
C LEU A 78 3.80 -17.41 1.22
N LYS A 79 4.21 -16.29 0.60
CA LYS A 79 3.30 -15.36 -0.04
C LYS A 79 2.51 -16.01 -1.17
N ASN A 80 3.17 -16.78 -2.05
CA ASN A 80 2.51 -17.49 -3.14
C ASN A 80 1.53 -18.54 -2.63
N LEU A 81 1.88 -19.26 -1.56
CA LEU A 81 0.97 -20.19 -0.88
C LEU A 81 -0.27 -19.46 -0.34
N ARG A 82 -0.05 -18.34 0.36
CA ARG A 82 -1.13 -17.51 0.90
C ARG A 82 -2.04 -16.95 -0.20
N ASP A 83 -1.47 -16.52 -1.33
CA ASP A 83 -2.25 -16.00 -2.44
C ASP A 83 -3.12 -17.11 -3.07
N GLY A 84 -2.61 -18.33 -3.25
CA GLY A 84 -3.40 -19.48 -3.66
C GLY A 84 -4.53 -19.82 -2.66
N LEU A 85 -4.22 -19.82 -1.37
CA LEU A 85 -5.24 -20.01 -0.32
C LEU A 85 -6.31 -18.91 -0.35
N LYS A 86 -5.92 -17.66 -0.60
CA LYS A 86 -6.85 -16.54 -0.72
C LYS A 86 -7.81 -16.73 -1.91
N GLU A 87 -7.34 -17.26 -3.03
CA GLU A 87 -8.18 -17.60 -4.17
C GLU A 87 -9.16 -18.73 -3.83
N LEU A 88 -8.69 -19.80 -3.15
CA LEU A 88 -9.54 -20.88 -2.64
C LEU A 88 -10.62 -20.32 -1.72
N MET A 89 -10.26 -19.50 -0.73
CA MET A 89 -11.18 -18.87 0.21
C MET A 89 -12.18 -17.94 -0.48
N ALA A 90 -11.75 -17.21 -1.53
CA ALA A 90 -12.64 -16.37 -2.32
C ALA A 90 -13.66 -17.21 -3.09
N ARG A 91 -13.26 -18.33 -3.67
CA ARG A 91 -14.14 -19.28 -4.36
C ARG A 91 -15.13 -19.94 -3.40
N LYS A 92 -14.73 -20.19 -2.15
CA LYS A 92 -15.54 -20.79 -1.09
C LYS A 92 -16.13 -19.74 -0.12
N GLN A 93 -16.19 -18.47 -0.49
CA GLN A 93 -16.60 -17.38 0.42
C GLN A 93 -17.98 -17.58 1.05
N LYS A 94 -18.90 -18.28 0.36
CA LYS A 94 -20.26 -18.53 0.85
C LYS A 94 -20.31 -19.40 2.09
N VAL A 95 -19.32 -20.30 2.27
CA VAL A 95 -19.23 -21.23 3.42
C VAL A 95 -18.31 -20.73 4.54
N LEU A 96 -17.61 -19.62 4.34
CA LEU A 96 -16.76 -19.06 5.40
C LEU A 96 -17.64 -18.59 6.59
N PRO A 97 -17.16 -18.77 7.83
CA PRO A 97 -17.90 -18.39 9.03
C PRO A 97 -18.15 -16.89 9.10
N GLU A 98 -19.26 -16.53 9.75
CA GLU A 98 -19.59 -15.15 10.08
C GLU A 98 -18.88 -14.77 11.39
N VAL A 99 -18.22 -13.62 11.40
CA VAL A 99 -17.48 -13.10 12.55
C VAL A 99 -18.21 -11.88 13.07
N GLU A 100 -18.46 -11.84 14.36
CA GLU A 100 -18.95 -10.65 15.03
C GLU A 100 -17.79 -9.66 15.17
N GLU A 101 -17.80 -8.60 14.38
CA GLU A 101 -16.87 -7.48 14.57
C GLU A 101 -17.44 -6.57 15.67
N VAL A 102 -16.93 -6.70 16.89
CA VAL A 102 -17.10 -5.68 17.92
C VAL A 102 -16.32 -4.47 17.45
N SER A 103 -17.00 -3.35 17.27
CA SER A 103 -16.56 -2.14 16.55
C SER A 103 -15.31 -1.43 17.12
N SER A 104 -14.75 -1.87 18.24
CA SER A 104 -13.51 -1.34 18.82
C SER A 104 -12.23 -2.04 18.32
N ASP A 105 -12.30 -3.33 17.95
CA ASP A 105 -11.11 -4.10 17.57
C ASP A 105 -10.78 -4.00 16.08
N GLY A 106 -11.75 -3.65 15.23
CA GLY A 106 -11.56 -3.53 13.78
C GLY A 106 -10.59 -2.40 13.38
N ILE A 107 -10.47 -1.36 14.19
CA ILE A 107 -9.53 -0.25 13.94
C ILE A 107 -8.12 -0.65 14.42
N ALA A 108 -8.01 -1.34 15.55
CA ALA A 108 -6.74 -1.80 16.10
C ALA A 108 -6.12 -2.92 15.23
N LEU A 109 -6.93 -3.90 14.75
CA LEU A 109 -6.45 -4.98 13.88
C LEU A 109 -6.11 -4.51 12.45
N ARG A 110 -6.80 -3.49 11.94
CA ARG A 110 -6.44 -2.87 10.65
C ARG A 110 -5.19 -1.98 10.75
N ALA A 111 -4.96 -1.36 11.91
CA ALA A 111 -3.74 -0.65 12.22
C ALA A 111 -2.58 -1.63 12.49
N GLN A 112 -2.84 -2.72 13.21
CA GLN A 112 -1.85 -3.78 13.43
C GLN A 112 -1.55 -4.62 12.16
N GLY A 113 -2.53 -4.88 11.29
CA GLY A 113 -2.30 -5.47 9.98
C GLY A 113 -1.49 -4.58 9.04
N LYS A 114 -1.77 -3.27 9.01
CA LYS A 114 -0.93 -2.30 8.29
C LYS A 114 0.41 -2.03 8.98
N GLN A 115 0.47 -2.06 10.30
CA GLN A 115 1.73 -1.93 11.04
C GLN A 115 2.55 -3.21 11.00
N ARG A 116 1.92 -4.41 10.91
CA ARG A 116 2.67 -5.66 10.68
C ARG A 116 3.09 -5.84 9.22
N GLU A 117 2.30 -5.43 8.23
CA GLU A 117 2.80 -5.35 6.85
C GLU A 117 3.92 -4.32 6.68
N SER A 118 4.00 -3.28 7.53
CA SER A 118 5.11 -2.34 7.60
C SER A 118 6.19 -2.73 8.62
N ALA A 119 5.88 -3.52 9.66
CA ALA A 119 6.83 -3.96 10.69
C ALA A 119 7.53 -5.28 10.34
N GLU A 120 6.88 -6.15 9.54
CA GLU A 120 7.56 -7.32 8.93
C GLU A 120 8.54 -6.90 7.82
N SER A 121 8.47 -5.64 7.36
CA SER A 121 9.46 -5.00 6.49
C SER A 121 10.50 -4.14 7.24
N GLU A 122 10.34 -3.93 8.54
CA GLU A 122 11.33 -3.28 9.40
C GLU A 122 12.16 -4.37 10.09
N GLY A 123 13.19 -4.84 9.40
CA GLY A 123 14.29 -5.57 10.02
C GLY A 123 14.81 -4.74 11.19
N ALA A 124 14.85 -5.31 12.38
CA ALA A 124 15.25 -4.66 13.62
C ALA A 124 16.57 -3.91 13.45
N VAL A 125 16.50 -2.60 13.44
CA VAL A 125 17.69 -1.73 13.44
C VAL A 125 18.37 -1.90 14.80
N PRO A 126 19.67 -2.24 14.87
CA PRO A 126 20.39 -2.36 16.13
C PRO A 126 20.25 -1.10 16.99
N GLY A 127 20.00 -1.26 18.29
CA GLY A 127 19.63 -0.18 19.22
C GLY A 127 20.59 1.01 19.32
N GLU A 128 21.83 0.88 18.84
CA GLU A 128 22.82 1.97 18.78
C GLU A 128 22.52 3.02 17.70
N LEU A 129 21.98 2.61 16.54
CA LEU A 129 21.57 3.54 15.50
C LEU A 129 20.34 4.37 15.93
N GLN A 130 19.47 3.80 16.74
CA GLN A 130 18.31 4.49 17.29
C GLN A 130 18.69 5.54 18.34
N LYS A 131 19.75 5.31 19.12
CA LYS A 131 20.32 6.29 20.06
C LYS A 131 20.98 7.46 19.32
N ARG A 132 21.72 7.21 18.25
CA ARG A 132 22.38 8.22 17.43
C ARG A 132 21.37 9.13 16.70
N TRP A 133 20.21 8.58 16.29
CA TRP A 133 19.12 9.37 15.69
C TRP A 133 18.44 10.30 16.71
N ARG A 134 18.26 9.87 17.96
CA ARG A 134 17.67 10.71 19.02
C ARG A 134 18.61 11.86 19.44
N SER A 135 19.90 11.69 19.39
CA SER A 135 20.87 12.76 19.72
C SER A 135 21.01 13.81 18.62
N MET A 136 20.79 13.45 17.34
CA MET A 136 20.83 14.41 16.22
C MET A 136 19.53 15.22 16.06
N SER A 137 18.45 14.83 16.68
CA SER A 137 17.15 15.53 16.61
C SER A 137 16.91 16.51 17.78
N GLN A 138 17.89 16.74 18.64
CA GLN A 138 17.84 17.72 19.76
C GLN A 138 18.58 19.01 19.44
N GLU A 139 18.39 19.58 18.25
CA GLU A 139 18.62 21.02 18.10
C GLU A 139 17.40 21.81 18.59
N PRO A 140 17.61 22.92 19.33
CA PRO A 140 16.50 23.67 19.93
C PRO A 140 15.59 24.20 18.83
N ARG A 141 14.35 23.78 18.85
CA ARG A 141 13.29 24.33 18.00
C ARG A 141 13.22 25.84 18.27
N ARG A 142 13.77 26.64 17.36
CA ARG A 142 13.47 28.06 17.30
C ARG A 142 11.96 28.20 17.24
N SER A 143 11.38 28.94 18.18
CA SER A 143 9.99 29.32 18.19
C SER A 143 9.68 30.11 16.94
N CYS A 144 9.23 29.41 15.91
CA CYS A 144 8.63 30.04 14.73
C CYS A 144 7.20 30.35 15.11
N THR A 145 6.88 31.63 15.19
CA THR A 145 5.51 32.16 15.29
C THR A 145 4.68 31.43 14.23
N ARG A 146 3.55 30.89 14.70
CA ARG A 146 2.61 30.08 13.91
C ARG A 146 1.93 30.97 12.85
N GLU A 147 2.64 31.30 11.77
CA GLU A 147 1.99 31.78 10.56
C GLU A 147 1.09 30.68 10.04
N GLN A 148 -0.15 31.03 9.75
CA GLN A 148 -1.20 30.13 9.27
C GLN A 148 -0.72 29.43 7.99
N SER A 149 -0.22 28.22 8.09
CA SER A 149 0.17 27.43 6.93
C SER A 149 -1.08 27.11 6.10
N LEU A 150 -1.15 27.68 4.91
CA LEU A 150 -2.20 27.41 3.93
C LEU A 150 -2.33 25.91 3.69
N SER A 151 -3.56 25.42 3.59
CA SER A 151 -3.77 24.01 3.25
C SER A 151 -3.13 23.69 1.89
N SER A 152 -2.70 22.44 1.67
CA SER A 152 -2.06 22.02 0.42
C SER A 152 -2.95 22.27 -0.83
N ALA A 153 -4.26 22.35 -0.68
CA ALA A 153 -5.21 22.70 -1.72
C ALA A 153 -5.21 24.22 -1.99
N GLN A 154 -5.14 25.03 -0.95
CA GLN A 154 -5.03 26.50 -1.07
C GLN A 154 -3.69 26.91 -1.69
N SER A 155 -2.59 26.29 -1.28
CA SER A 155 -1.27 26.49 -1.88
C SER A 155 -1.26 26.16 -3.37
N ARG A 156 -1.81 25.00 -3.79
CA ARG A 156 -1.94 24.66 -5.23
C ARG A 156 -2.82 25.64 -6.01
N SER A 157 -3.90 26.10 -5.41
CA SER A 157 -4.78 27.08 -6.02
C SER A 157 -4.08 28.42 -6.24
N GLN A 158 -3.32 28.91 -5.24
CA GLN A 158 -2.53 30.13 -5.33
C GLN A 158 -1.42 30.02 -6.37
N THR A 159 -0.67 28.89 -6.40
CA THR A 159 0.35 28.65 -7.42
C THR A 159 -0.25 28.61 -8.83
N SER A 160 -1.40 27.98 -9.01
CA SER A 160 -2.10 27.93 -10.29
C SER A 160 -2.58 29.33 -10.73
N ARG A 161 -3.05 30.14 -9.77
CA ARG A 161 -3.43 31.55 -10.05
C ARG A 161 -2.21 32.39 -10.43
N ALA A 162 -1.12 32.29 -9.68
CA ALA A 162 0.12 33.00 -9.96
C ALA A 162 0.67 32.68 -11.37
N ASN A 163 0.69 31.40 -11.75
CA ASN A 163 1.11 30.96 -13.07
C ASN A 163 0.22 31.50 -14.19
N ARG A 164 -1.09 31.63 -13.95
CA ARG A 164 -2.00 32.23 -14.93
C ARG A 164 -1.80 33.75 -15.05
N LEU A 165 -1.56 34.44 -13.93
CA LEU A 165 -1.29 35.87 -13.90
C LEU A 165 0.00 36.18 -14.66
N SER A 166 1.08 35.48 -14.41
CA SER A 166 2.35 35.63 -15.13
C SER A 166 2.19 35.44 -16.63
N ARG A 167 1.37 34.49 -17.09
CA ARG A 167 1.08 34.30 -18.50
C ARG A 167 0.25 35.44 -19.09
N TYR A 168 -0.70 35.98 -18.34
CA TYR A 168 -1.49 37.12 -18.74
C TYR A 168 -0.61 38.38 -18.94
N GLU A 169 0.30 38.64 -17.98
CA GLU A 169 1.25 39.75 -18.05
C GLU A 169 2.20 39.60 -19.25
N ALA A 170 2.74 38.39 -19.48
CA ALA A 170 3.60 38.11 -20.63
C ALA A 170 2.87 38.35 -21.97
N VAL A 171 1.59 37.98 -22.08
CA VAL A 171 0.79 38.30 -23.30
C VAL A 171 0.64 39.78 -23.50
N ARG A 172 0.36 40.55 -22.43
CA ARG A 172 0.22 42.01 -22.49
C ARG A 172 1.52 42.71 -22.92
N VAL A 173 2.64 42.32 -22.35
CA VAL A 173 3.97 42.85 -22.70
C VAL A 173 4.31 42.59 -24.17
N LEU A 174 4.11 41.37 -24.66
CA LEU A 174 4.38 41.08 -26.08
C LEU A 174 3.44 41.79 -27.03
N HIS A 175 2.19 42.02 -26.67
CA HIS A 175 1.25 42.79 -27.46
C HIS A 175 1.62 44.27 -27.53
N GLN A 176 2.09 44.86 -26.42
CA GLN A 176 2.62 46.23 -26.39
C GLN A 176 3.86 46.38 -27.29
N GLN A 177 4.61 45.30 -27.51
CA GLN A 177 5.73 45.24 -28.45
C GLN A 177 5.29 45.02 -29.91
N LEU A 178 4.00 45.19 -30.22
CA LEU A 178 3.40 45.01 -31.55
C LEU A 178 3.55 43.60 -32.14
N VAL A 179 3.74 42.59 -31.29
CA VAL A 179 3.79 41.19 -31.73
C VAL A 179 2.37 40.67 -32.02
N SER A 180 2.18 40.01 -33.15
CA SER A 180 0.87 39.50 -33.56
C SER A 180 0.37 38.39 -32.62
N GLU A 181 -0.96 38.24 -32.44
CA GLU A 181 -1.56 37.22 -31.59
C GLU A 181 -1.11 35.79 -31.95
N ARG A 182 -0.89 35.50 -33.23
CA ARG A 182 -0.36 34.21 -33.71
C ARG A 182 1.04 33.95 -33.18
N GLU A 183 1.89 34.93 -33.22
CA GLU A 183 3.26 34.84 -32.79
C GLU A 183 3.36 34.76 -31.24
N ILE A 184 2.52 35.53 -30.54
CA ILE A 184 2.38 35.44 -29.06
C ILE A 184 1.95 34.02 -28.64
N ALA A 185 0.94 33.47 -29.32
CA ALA A 185 0.47 32.10 -29.06
C ALA A 185 1.57 31.07 -29.25
N ARG A 186 2.40 31.21 -30.29
CA ARG A 186 3.53 30.34 -30.59
C ARG A 186 4.64 30.48 -29.55
N ARG A 187 5.06 31.67 -29.19
CA ARG A 187 6.14 31.96 -28.23
C ARG A 187 5.81 31.47 -26.82
N LEU A 188 4.56 31.70 -26.39
CA LEU A 188 4.11 31.32 -25.04
C LEU A 188 3.51 29.90 -24.96
N ASN A 189 3.49 29.16 -26.06
CA ASN A 189 2.87 27.84 -26.19
C ASN A 189 1.43 27.83 -25.64
N MET A 190 0.60 28.76 -26.14
CA MET A 190 -0.78 28.94 -25.72
C MET A 190 -1.73 28.88 -26.92
N SER A 191 -3.02 28.55 -26.68
CA SER A 191 -4.01 28.61 -27.73
C SER A 191 -4.28 30.09 -28.11
N ARG A 192 -4.49 30.36 -29.40
CA ARG A 192 -4.88 31.72 -29.88
C ARG A 192 -6.12 32.26 -29.18
N HIS A 193 -7.10 31.37 -28.92
CA HIS A 193 -8.31 31.74 -28.19
C HIS A 193 -7.99 32.25 -26.77
N THR A 194 -7.02 31.67 -26.08
CA THR A 194 -6.59 32.12 -24.74
C THR A 194 -5.86 33.46 -24.82
N VAL A 195 -5.00 33.66 -25.84
CA VAL A 195 -4.30 34.92 -26.05
C VAL A 195 -5.33 36.02 -26.33
N HIS A 196 -6.24 35.80 -27.26
CA HIS A 196 -7.33 36.74 -27.59
C HIS A 196 -8.17 37.10 -26.37
N LYS A 197 -8.59 36.09 -25.58
CA LYS A 197 -9.33 36.30 -24.33
C LYS A 197 -8.57 37.20 -23.34
N PHE A 198 -7.25 37.02 -23.22
CA PHE A 198 -6.42 37.83 -22.34
C PHE A 198 -6.24 39.29 -22.85
N LEU A 199 -6.26 39.52 -24.16
CA LEU A 199 -6.15 40.82 -24.73
C LEU A 199 -7.45 41.65 -24.68
N VAL A 200 -8.59 40.97 -24.85
CA VAL A 200 -9.92 41.61 -24.76
C VAL A 200 -10.30 41.94 -23.32
N SER A 201 -9.74 41.22 -22.34
CA SER A 201 -10.05 41.47 -20.94
C SER A 201 -9.31 42.70 -20.43
N GLU A 202 -10.02 43.70 -19.91
CA GLU A 202 -9.44 44.94 -19.33
C GLU A 202 -8.59 44.61 -18.08
N SER A 203 -9.01 43.64 -17.29
CA SER A 203 -8.31 43.16 -16.10
C SER A 203 -8.06 41.66 -16.18
N PHE A 204 -7.20 41.12 -15.28
CA PHE A 204 -6.94 39.70 -15.24
C PHE A 204 -8.23 38.89 -15.00
N PRO A 205 -8.62 38.00 -15.95
CA PRO A 205 -9.87 37.25 -15.83
C PRO A 205 -9.75 36.18 -14.72
N GLU A 206 -10.26 36.46 -13.55
CA GLU A 206 -10.35 35.50 -12.47
C GLU A 206 -11.26 34.33 -12.86
N ARG A 207 -10.94 33.12 -12.36
CA ARG A 207 -11.88 31.99 -12.49
C ARG A 207 -13.08 32.27 -11.61
N SER A 208 -14.27 32.36 -12.19
CA SER A 208 -15.51 32.38 -11.44
C SER A 208 -15.57 31.11 -10.56
N LYS A 209 -15.85 31.28 -9.27
CA LYS A 209 -16.23 30.15 -8.44
C LYS A 209 -17.54 29.60 -9.04
N HIS A 210 -17.54 28.30 -9.41
CA HIS A 210 -18.81 27.70 -9.78
C HIS A 210 -19.79 27.90 -8.63
N PRO A 211 -21.02 28.39 -8.91
CA PRO A 211 -22.04 28.44 -7.87
C PRO A 211 -22.20 27.03 -7.29
N TYR A 212 -22.27 26.95 -5.97
CA TYR A 212 -22.45 25.67 -5.27
C TYR A 212 -23.74 25.04 -5.78
N GLN A 213 -23.64 24.03 -6.62
CA GLN A 213 -24.75 23.17 -6.96
C GLN A 213 -24.89 22.19 -5.82
N GLY A 214 -25.95 22.29 -5.02
CA GLY A 214 -26.20 21.47 -3.84
C GLY A 214 -25.80 20.01 -4.03
N SER A 215 -25.28 19.39 -2.99
CA SER A 215 -24.89 17.98 -3.00
C SER A 215 -26.08 17.11 -2.67
N VAL A 216 -26.18 15.94 -3.30
CA VAL A 216 -27.16 14.89 -2.93
C VAL A 216 -27.09 14.51 -1.44
N LEU A 217 -25.97 14.80 -0.78
CA LEU A 217 -25.75 14.56 0.64
C LEU A 217 -26.31 15.69 1.54
N ASP A 218 -26.56 16.89 1.01
CA ASP A 218 -26.91 18.05 1.82
C ASP A 218 -28.17 17.86 2.68
N PRO A 219 -29.26 17.23 2.21
CA PRO A 219 -30.43 16.97 3.02
C PRO A 219 -30.15 16.07 4.24
N TYR A 220 -29.12 15.24 4.17
CA TYR A 220 -28.78 14.26 5.20
C TYR A 220 -27.69 14.75 6.16
N LYS A 221 -27.03 15.85 5.87
CA LYS A 221 -25.96 16.43 6.73
C LYS A 221 -26.42 16.73 8.14
N PRO A 222 -27.59 17.35 8.38
CA PRO A 222 -28.08 17.61 9.74
C PRO A 222 -28.22 16.32 10.55
N TYR A 223 -28.83 15.28 9.98
CA TYR A 223 -28.97 13.97 10.60
C TYR A 223 -27.62 13.35 10.96
N ILE A 224 -26.65 13.36 10.03
CA ILE A 224 -25.32 12.82 10.25
C ILE A 224 -24.61 13.55 11.40
N LEU A 225 -24.72 14.87 11.46
CA LEU A 225 -24.12 15.69 12.50
C LEU A 225 -24.74 15.44 13.87
N ASP A 226 -26.06 15.27 13.94
CA ASP A 226 -26.77 14.96 15.18
C ASP A 226 -26.36 13.56 15.69
N ARG A 227 -26.36 12.56 14.85
CA ARG A 227 -25.90 11.20 15.18
C ARG A 227 -24.43 11.19 15.63
N TRP A 228 -23.59 12.02 14.98
CA TRP A 228 -22.20 12.19 15.34
C TRP A 228 -22.02 12.80 16.74
N LYS A 229 -22.79 13.84 17.08
CA LYS A 229 -22.83 14.47 18.41
C LYS A 229 -23.30 13.48 19.49
N ASN A 230 -24.24 12.62 19.17
CA ASN A 230 -24.78 11.58 20.05
C ASN A 230 -23.86 10.33 20.17
N GLY A 231 -22.59 10.42 19.72
CA GLY A 231 -21.59 9.38 19.92
C GLY A 231 -21.56 8.28 18.85
N CYS A 232 -22.31 8.39 17.75
CA CYS A 232 -22.24 7.45 16.63
C CYS A 232 -21.11 7.83 15.67
N TRP A 233 -19.90 7.35 15.92
CA TRP A 233 -18.72 7.66 15.07
C TRP A 233 -18.44 6.62 14.00
N ASN A 234 -19.31 5.61 13.88
CA ASN A 234 -19.17 4.56 12.89
C ASN A 234 -19.69 5.02 11.52
N GLY A 235 -18.76 5.34 10.60
CA GLY A 235 -19.10 5.83 9.27
C GLY A 235 -19.87 4.82 8.39
N THR A 236 -19.71 3.52 8.62
CA THR A 236 -20.45 2.50 7.87
C THR A 236 -21.92 2.43 8.34
N GLN A 237 -22.13 2.49 9.64
CA GLN A 237 -23.45 2.51 10.23
C GLN A 237 -24.21 3.78 9.82
N LEU A 238 -23.58 4.95 9.92
CA LEU A 238 -24.16 6.23 9.47
C LEU A 238 -24.52 6.20 7.98
N LEU A 239 -23.71 5.58 7.15
CA LEU A 239 -23.98 5.43 5.73
C LEU A 239 -25.23 4.54 5.49
N GLU A 240 -25.35 3.43 6.23
CA GLU A 240 -26.50 2.53 6.13
C GLU A 240 -27.77 3.22 6.62
N GLU A 241 -27.70 3.97 7.72
CA GLU A 241 -28.83 4.77 8.24
C GLU A 241 -29.27 5.81 7.20
N VAL A 242 -28.34 6.54 6.62
CA VAL A 242 -28.62 7.56 5.58
C VAL A 242 -29.14 6.93 4.29
N LYS A 243 -28.67 5.74 3.90
CA LYS A 243 -29.22 4.98 2.77
C LYS A 243 -30.66 4.53 3.02
N LYS A 244 -31.00 4.14 4.25
CA LYS A 244 -32.40 3.84 4.64
C LYS A 244 -33.30 5.07 4.60
N LEU A 245 -32.75 6.26 4.82
CA LEU A 245 -33.45 7.53 4.67
C LEU A 245 -33.56 8.02 3.22
N GLY A 246 -33.08 7.22 2.25
CA GLY A 246 -33.22 7.51 0.81
C GLY A 246 -31.99 8.13 0.15
N TYR A 247 -30.83 8.09 0.78
CA TYR A 247 -29.59 8.56 0.14
C TYR A 247 -29.13 7.64 -0.99
N ILE A 248 -29.06 8.18 -2.22
CA ILE A 248 -28.65 7.48 -3.45
C ILE A 248 -27.26 7.90 -3.95
N GLY A 249 -26.55 8.77 -3.20
CA GLY A 249 -25.22 9.25 -3.58
C GLY A 249 -24.12 8.21 -3.39
N SER A 250 -22.90 8.53 -3.86
CA SER A 250 -21.76 7.63 -3.76
C SER A 250 -21.22 7.54 -2.33
N ASP A 251 -20.76 6.34 -1.93
CA ASP A 251 -20.06 6.10 -0.64
C ASP A 251 -18.81 6.97 -0.49
N ALA A 252 -18.15 7.33 -1.60
CA ALA A 252 -16.98 8.18 -1.60
C ALA A 252 -17.30 9.61 -1.15
N LEU A 253 -18.41 10.19 -1.62
CA LEU A 253 -18.88 11.50 -1.21
C LEU A 253 -19.20 11.55 0.28
N PHE A 254 -19.89 10.54 0.77
CA PHE A 254 -20.21 10.39 2.19
C PHE A 254 -18.94 10.29 3.05
N ARG A 255 -17.97 9.45 2.66
CA ARG A 255 -16.68 9.30 3.37
C ARG A 255 -15.87 10.59 3.38
N LEU A 256 -15.90 11.35 2.29
CA LEU A 256 -15.22 12.65 2.20
C LEU A 256 -15.82 13.63 3.23
N PHE A 257 -17.13 13.68 3.34
CA PHE A 257 -17.81 14.50 4.35
C PHE A 257 -17.47 14.08 5.78
N LEU A 258 -17.53 12.78 6.11
CA LEU A 258 -17.12 12.28 7.43
C LEU A 258 -15.65 12.58 7.75
N SER A 259 -14.77 12.55 6.74
CA SER A 259 -13.36 12.88 6.97
C SER A 259 -13.17 14.35 7.36
N SER A 260 -14.01 15.25 6.84
CA SER A 260 -14.00 16.66 7.23
C SER A 260 -14.46 16.86 8.67
N ILE A 261 -15.52 16.17 9.11
CA ILE A 261 -16.02 16.20 10.49
C ILE A 261 -14.94 15.67 11.45
N ARG A 262 -14.30 14.54 11.12
CA ARG A 262 -13.23 13.97 11.96
C ARG A 262 -12.05 14.90 12.13
N LYS A 263 -11.65 15.61 11.09
CA LYS A 263 -10.57 16.61 11.14
C LYS A 263 -10.94 17.80 12.02
N GLN A 264 -12.17 18.26 11.94
CA GLN A 264 -12.67 19.35 12.79
C GLN A 264 -12.73 18.93 14.27
N HIS A 265 -13.18 17.71 14.55
CA HIS A 265 -13.22 17.16 15.90
C HIS A 265 -11.81 16.96 16.50
N GLN A 266 -10.82 16.59 15.72
CA GLN A 266 -9.42 16.48 16.16
C GLN A 266 -8.74 17.82 16.38
N ALA A 267 -9.16 18.87 15.65
CA ALA A 267 -8.58 20.21 15.78
C ALA A 267 -9.12 20.97 17.00
N SER A 268 -10.27 20.59 17.50
CA SER A 268 -11.01 21.36 18.50
C SER A 268 -11.08 20.69 19.87
N GLY A 269 -10.18 19.85 20.29
CA GLY A 269 -10.01 19.21 21.64
C GLY A 269 -11.03 19.45 22.75
N THR A 270 -12.18 20.05 22.48
CA THR A 270 -13.25 20.39 23.41
C THR A 270 -14.57 20.53 22.64
N ALA A 271 -15.68 20.20 23.27
CA ALA A 271 -17.05 20.21 22.76
C ALA A 271 -17.36 21.36 21.78
N LEU A 272 -17.60 21.02 20.53
CA LEU A 272 -17.94 21.96 19.46
C LEU A 272 -19.41 22.37 19.56
N ALA A 273 -19.65 23.61 19.89
CA ALA A 273 -20.82 24.34 19.45
C ALA A 273 -20.64 24.67 17.96
N LEU A 274 -21.13 23.83 17.06
CA LEU A 274 -21.25 24.16 15.64
C LEU A 274 -22.50 25.04 15.47
N SER A 275 -22.30 26.35 15.45
CA SER A 275 -23.27 27.27 14.86
C SER A 275 -23.18 27.14 13.34
N LEU A 276 -24.03 26.32 12.78
CA LEU A 276 -24.42 26.40 11.38
C LEU A 276 -25.85 26.91 11.39
N ASP A 277 -26.01 28.17 10.97
CA ASP A 277 -27.31 28.73 10.63
C ASP A 277 -27.93 27.91 9.51
N ILE A 278 -28.85 27.05 9.87
CA ILE A 278 -29.73 26.37 8.91
C ILE A 278 -31.15 26.46 9.52
N ASP A 279 -31.91 27.37 8.94
CA ASP A 279 -33.34 27.49 9.18
C ASP A 279 -34.06 26.16 8.89
N GLY A 280 -34.78 25.73 9.92
CA GLY A 280 -36.07 25.05 9.84
C GLY A 280 -36.15 23.68 9.14
N ALA A 281 -35.89 22.57 9.85
CA ALA A 281 -36.66 21.34 9.65
C ALA A 281 -36.71 20.53 10.95
N LYS A 282 -37.89 20.51 11.57
CA LYS A 282 -38.22 19.64 12.71
C LYS A 282 -38.34 18.21 12.22
N VAL A 283 -37.55 17.29 12.78
CA VAL A 283 -37.79 15.84 12.65
C VAL A 283 -37.97 15.29 14.07
N ASN A 284 -39.18 14.88 14.35
CA ASN A 284 -39.54 14.12 15.54
C ASN A 284 -39.34 12.62 15.23
N SER A 285 -38.56 11.92 16.05
CA SER A 285 -38.87 10.60 16.59
C SER A 285 -37.75 10.05 17.48
N PRO A 286 -38.08 9.48 18.64
CA PRO A 286 -37.10 8.83 19.49
C PRO A 286 -36.98 7.35 19.11
N LEU A 287 -35.76 6.86 18.92
CA LEU A 287 -35.46 5.44 18.87
C LEU A 287 -34.48 5.12 20.01
N ASP A 288 -34.82 4.07 20.75
CA ASP A 288 -34.20 3.58 21.97
C ASP A 288 -32.69 3.36 21.88
N PRO A 289 -31.92 3.69 22.97
CA PRO A 289 -30.45 3.57 22.95
C PRO A 289 -29.89 2.18 23.35
N ALA A 290 -30.67 1.12 23.33
CA ALA A 290 -30.28 -0.15 23.96
C ALA A 290 -30.06 -1.33 22.99
N CYS A 291 -29.50 -1.12 21.79
CA CYS A 291 -28.99 -2.26 21.05
C CYS A 291 -27.85 -1.84 20.10
N LYS A 292 -26.59 -2.17 20.47
CA LYS A 292 -25.51 -2.18 19.51
C LYS A 292 -25.73 -3.35 18.57
N PRO A 293 -26.10 -3.18 17.29
CA PRO A 293 -26.22 -4.30 16.38
C PRO A 293 -24.82 -4.86 16.14
N CYS A 294 -24.55 -6.07 16.64
CA CYS A 294 -23.43 -6.88 16.20
C CYS A 294 -23.62 -7.15 14.70
N ILE A 295 -22.85 -6.49 13.87
CA ILE A 295 -22.88 -6.75 12.43
C ILE A 295 -22.09 -8.03 12.19
N LYS A 296 -22.77 -9.14 11.97
CA LYS A 296 -22.17 -10.39 11.53
C LYS A 296 -21.68 -10.20 10.09
N ARG A 297 -20.38 -10.25 9.91
CA ARG A 297 -19.75 -10.20 8.57
C ARG A 297 -19.04 -11.50 8.32
N ARG A 298 -19.14 -12.00 7.10
CA ARG A 298 -18.36 -13.15 6.68
C ARG A 298 -16.87 -12.83 6.72
N LEU A 299 -16.10 -13.78 7.17
CA LEU A 299 -14.65 -13.67 7.23
C LEU A 299 -14.09 -13.36 5.83
N SER A 300 -13.22 -12.36 5.73
CA SER A 300 -12.59 -12.04 4.45
C SER A 300 -11.61 -13.13 4.01
N PRO A 301 -11.53 -13.47 2.71
CA PRO A 301 -10.55 -14.43 2.18
C PRO A 301 -9.11 -14.12 2.57
N ALA A 302 -8.75 -12.84 2.63
CA ALA A 302 -7.41 -12.40 3.03
C ALA A 302 -7.10 -12.73 4.49
N ARG A 303 -8.07 -12.56 5.41
CA ARG A 303 -7.90 -12.90 6.83
C ARG A 303 -7.89 -14.42 7.03
N ALA A 304 -8.76 -15.15 6.34
CA ALA A 304 -8.79 -16.60 6.39
C ALA A 304 -7.48 -17.24 5.89
N SER A 305 -6.94 -16.76 4.76
CA SER A 305 -5.67 -17.26 4.23
C SER A 305 -4.48 -16.94 5.14
N TRP A 306 -4.48 -15.78 5.81
CA TRP A 306 -3.47 -15.45 6.80
C TRP A 306 -3.50 -16.41 7.99
N LEU A 307 -4.68 -16.73 8.53
CA LEU A 307 -4.85 -17.68 9.62
C LEU A 307 -4.30 -19.08 9.25
N TYR A 308 -4.42 -19.48 8.00
CA TYR A 308 -3.95 -20.79 7.52
C TYR A 308 -2.43 -20.88 7.43
N VAL A 309 -1.75 -19.80 7.06
CA VAL A 309 -0.27 -19.76 6.97
C VAL A 309 0.37 -19.51 8.34
N SER A 310 -0.38 -18.94 9.28
CA SER A 310 0.13 -18.70 10.65
C SER A 310 0.38 -20.04 11.38
N GLN A 311 1.48 -20.12 12.11
CA GLN A 311 1.76 -21.30 12.93
C GLN A 311 0.72 -21.43 14.05
N LYS A 312 0.22 -22.64 14.28
CA LYS A 312 -0.82 -22.94 15.27
C LYS A 312 -0.47 -22.39 16.65
N ASN A 313 0.79 -22.48 17.06
CA ASN A 313 1.26 -22.05 18.38
C ASN A 313 1.33 -20.50 18.56
N THR A 314 1.22 -19.73 17.47
CA THR A 314 1.25 -18.27 17.52
C THR A 314 -0.15 -17.64 17.51
N LEU A 315 -1.18 -18.46 17.34
CA LEU A 315 -2.57 -18.02 17.29
C LEU A 315 -3.18 -18.02 18.71
N ASP A 316 -3.90 -16.97 19.04
CA ASP A 316 -4.72 -16.91 20.25
C ASP A 316 -5.94 -17.86 20.15
N GLU A 317 -6.59 -18.14 21.27
CA GLU A 317 -7.74 -19.06 21.33
C GLU A 317 -8.89 -18.67 20.38
N LYS A 318 -9.13 -17.36 20.20
CA LYS A 318 -10.18 -16.86 19.30
C LYS A 318 -9.87 -17.19 17.84
N HIS A 319 -8.61 -17.02 17.44
CA HIS A 319 -8.16 -17.33 16.09
C HIS A 319 -8.10 -18.86 15.86
N GLN A 320 -7.73 -19.65 16.88
CA GLN A 320 -7.76 -21.11 16.79
C GLN A 320 -9.18 -21.62 16.57
N LYS A 321 -10.17 -21.16 17.37
CA LYS A 321 -11.59 -21.50 17.16
C LYS A 321 -12.08 -21.11 15.77
N LEU A 322 -11.63 -19.96 15.26
CA LEU A 322 -12.00 -19.52 13.93
C LEU A 322 -11.41 -20.41 12.83
N VAL A 323 -10.17 -20.87 13.00
CA VAL A 323 -9.55 -21.86 12.09
C VAL A 323 -10.34 -23.16 12.10
N GLU A 324 -10.78 -23.66 13.26
CA GLU A 324 -11.60 -24.87 13.37
C GLU A 324 -12.94 -24.70 12.66
N GLN A 325 -13.58 -23.56 12.80
CA GLN A 325 -14.81 -23.25 12.07
C GLN A 325 -14.62 -23.20 10.55
N ILE A 326 -13.50 -22.64 10.07
CA ILE A 326 -13.20 -22.64 8.64
C ILE A 326 -12.97 -24.07 8.14
N ARG A 327 -12.23 -24.89 8.87
CA ARG A 327 -11.97 -26.30 8.52
C ARG A 327 -13.24 -27.11 8.46
N ALA A 328 -14.12 -26.98 9.46
CA ALA A 328 -15.41 -27.68 9.51
C ALA A 328 -16.39 -27.24 8.41
N ALA A 329 -16.20 -26.10 7.80
CA ALA A 329 -17.14 -25.57 6.79
C ALA A 329 -17.09 -26.31 5.45
N HIS A 330 -15.98 -26.95 5.08
CA HIS A 330 -15.83 -27.68 3.82
C HIS A 330 -14.56 -28.53 3.78
N ASP A 331 -14.65 -29.77 3.25
CA ASP A 331 -13.52 -30.72 3.15
C ASP A 331 -12.29 -30.17 2.43
N ASP A 332 -12.49 -29.38 1.34
CA ASP A 332 -11.37 -28.74 0.65
C ASP A 332 -10.63 -27.77 1.56
N LEU A 333 -11.32 -27.09 2.47
CA LEU A 333 -10.70 -26.15 3.40
C LEU A 333 -9.92 -26.88 4.47
N ASP A 334 -10.43 -28.02 4.98
CA ASP A 334 -9.70 -28.84 5.93
C ASP A 334 -8.43 -29.45 5.32
N ARG A 335 -8.54 -30.04 4.11
CA ARG A 335 -7.38 -30.57 3.38
C ARG A 335 -6.35 -29.48 3.06
N ALA A 336 -6.81 -28.31 2.63
CA ALA A 336 -5.91 -27.18 2.35
C ALA A 336 -5.18 -26.71 3.62
N TYR A 337 -5.85 -26.73 4.78
CA TYR A 337 -5.23 -26.41 6.05
C TYR A 337 -4.13 -27.42 6.41
N ALA A 338 -4.43 -28.72 6.33
CA ALA A 338 -3.46 -29.78 6.64
C ALA A 338 -2.20 -29.65 5.77
N LEU A 339 -2.36 -29.53 4.43
CA LEU A 339 -1.25 -29.33 3.49
C LEU A 339 -0.47 -28.04 3.76
N THR A 340 -1.17 -26.97 4.15
CA THR A 340 -0.51 -25.69 4.45
C THR A 340 0.34 -25.78 5.70
N GLN A 341 -0.20 -26.35 6.80
CA GLN A 341 0.53 -26.46 8.05
C GLN A 341 1.72 -27.42 7.93
N GLU A 342 1.59 -28.50 7.18
CA GLU A 342 2.70 -29.41 6.88
C GLU A 342 3.81 -28.67 6.11
N PHE A 343 3.48 -27.90 5.07
CA PHE A 343 4.45 -27.12 4.31
C PHE A 343 5.16 -26.07 5.17
N VAL A 344 4.40 -25.31 5.97
CA VAL A 344 4.95 -24.29 6.88
C VAL A 344 5.86 -24.92 7.93
N SER A 345 5.47 -26.06 8.49
CA SER A 345 6.29 -26.82 9.45
C SER A 345 7.58 -27.33 8.81
N MET A 346 7.49 -27.95 7.61
CA MET A 346 8.68 -28.40 6.88
C MET A 346 9.67 -27.24 6.63
N LEU A 347 9.15 -26.07 6.23
CA LEU A 347 9.98 -24.88 5.96
C LEU A 347 10.63 -24.32 7.24
N ALA A 348 9.93 -24.37 8.37
CA ALA A 348 10.42 -23.92 9.67
C ALA A 348 11.44 -24.89 10.28
N GLU A 349 11.24 -26.19 10.11
CA GLU A 349 12.07 -27.25 10.69
C GLU A 349 13.19 -27.73 9.75
N HIS A 350 13.37 -27.06 8.61
CA HIS A 350 14.40 -27.40 7.64
C HIS A 350 14.33 -28.84 7.09
N ARG A 351 13.11 -29.37 6.94
CA ARG A 351 12.86 -30.75 6.47
C ARG A 351 12.65 -30.81 4.95
N ASP A 352 13.72 -30.79 4.17
CA ASP A 352 13.67 -30.88 2.69
C ASP A 352 13.29 -32.27 2.16
N LYS A 353 13.56 -33.32 2.93
CA LYS A 353 13.33 -34.72 2.51
C LYS A 353 11.87 -35.08 2.26
N ASN A 354 10.94 -34.37 2.89
CA ASN A 354 9.50 -34.61 2.77
C ASN A 354 8.86 -33.79 1.62
N LEU A 355 9.65 -32.98 0.91
CA LEU A 355 9.11 -32.08 -0.12
C LEU A 355 8.47 -32.84 -1.30
N ASP A 356 9.05 -33.98 -1.71
CA ASP A 356 8.53 -34.75 -2.85
C ASP A 356 7.19 -35.40 -2.51
N ASP A 357 7.06 -35.99 -1.31
CA ASP A 357 5.81 -36.58 -0.82
C ASP A 357 4.72 -35.51 -0.69
N TRP A 358 5.07 -34.34 -0.14
CA TRP A 358 4.17 -33.23 -0.04
C TRP A 358 3.69 -32.73 -1.42
N LEU A 359 4.59 -32.62 -2.39
CA LEU A 359 4.25 -32.24 -3.77
C LEU A 359 3.28 -33.21 -4.41
N ALA A 360 3.48 -34.52 -4.19
CA ALA A 360 2.57 -35.55 -4.66
C ALA A 360 1.17 -35.40 -4.03
N GLN A 361 1.10 -35.23 -2.72
CA GLN A 361 -0.15 -35.02 -1.98
C GLN A 361 -0.88 -33.76 -2.45
N ALA A 362 -0.17 -32.63 -2.58
CA ALA A 362 -0.75 -31.37 -3.02
C ALA A 362 -1.32 -31.45 -4.45
N LYS A 363 -0.63 -32.16 -5.36
CA LYS A 363 -1.10 -32.39 -6.75
C LYS A 363 -2.37 -33.25 -6.80
N HIS A 364 -2.49 -34.24 -5.90
CA HIS A 364 -3.62 -35.17 -5.84
C HIS A 364 -4.73 -34.72 -4.89
N SER A 365 -4.59 -33.57 -4.23
CA SER A 365 -5.55 -33.07 -3.25
C SER A 365 -6.94 -32.75 -3.82
N GLY A 366 -7.10 -32.64 -5.13
CA GLY A 366 -8.33 -32.17 -5.78
C GLY A 366 -8.54 -30.64 -5.71
N ILE A 367 -7.63 -29.91 -5.05
CA ILE A 367 -7.72 -28.45 -4.87
C ILE A 367 -6.87 -27.77 -5.94
N LYS A 368 -7.53 -27.07 -6.86
CA LYS A 368 -6.89 -26.41 -8.01
C LYS A 368 -5.73 -25.49 -7.60
N GLU A 369 -5.93 -24.72 -6.56
CA GLU A 369 -4.98 -23.72 -6.09
C GLU A 369 -3.73 -24.38 -5.46
N MET A 370 -3.90 -25.48 -4.71
CA MET A 370 -2.79 -26.26 -4.15
C MET A 370 -2.00 -26.96 -5.26
N LYS A 371 -2.68 -27.52 -6.24
CA LYS A 371 -2.04 -28.11 -7.43
C LYS A 371 -1.24 -27.06 -8.20
N SER A 372 -1.78 -25.86 -8.39
CA SER A 372 -1.08 -24.74 -9.06
C SER A 372 0.17 -24.34 -8.30
N PHE A 373 0.09 -24.22 -6.98
CA PHE A 373 1.22 -23.90 -6.13
C PHE A 373 2.31 -25.00 -6.19
N ALA A 374 1.93 -26.27 -6.08
CA ALA A 374 2.85 -27.42 -6.21
C ALA A 374 3.55 -27.45 -7.57
N ASN A 375 2.82 -27.20 -8.66
CA ASN A 375 3.41 -27.09 -10.00
C ASN A 375 4.38 -25.91 -10.12
N GLY A 376 4.06 -24.80 -9.44
CA GLY A 376 4.96 -23.66 -9.33
C GLY A 376 6.26 -24.00 -8.62
N ILE A 377 6.22 -24.77 -7.52
CA ILE A 377 7.42 -25.26 -6.83
C ILE A 377 8.22 -26.18 -7.74
N GLN A 378 7.57 -27.10 -8.45
CA GLN A 378 8.24 -28.04 -9.35
C GLN A 378 9.07 -27.36 -10.45
N ARG A 379 8.63 -26.22 -10.95
CA ARG A 379 9.37 -25.46 -11.97
C ARG A 379 10.69 -24.87 -11.45
N ASP A 380 10.76 -24.62 -10.13
CA ASP A 380 11.90 -24.01 -9.47
C ASP A 380 12.40 -24.90 -8.31
N TYR A 381 12.29 -26.21 -8.50
CA TYR A 381 12.45 -27.21 -7.45
C TYR A 381 13.79 -27.11 -6.72
N ALA A 382 14.90 -27.02 -7.47
CA ALA A 382 16.24 -27.00 -6.87
C ALA A 382 16.43 -25.77 -5.95
N ALA A 383 15.98 -24.58 -6.39
CA ALA A 383 16.09 -23.36 -5.60
C ALA A 383 15.15 -23.37 -4.38
N VAL A 384 13.95 -23.93 -4.53
CA VAL A 384 13.00 -24.10 -3.41
C VAL A 384 13.55 -25.10 -2.41
N ARG A 385 14.04 -26.28 -2.85
CA ARG A 385 14.66 -27.27 -1.98
C ARG A 385 15.85 -26.69 -1.21
N ALA A 386 16.71 -25.94 -1.90
CA ALA A 386 17.84 -25.26 -1.28
C ALA A 386 17.39 -24.26 -0.18
N SER A 387 16.21 -23.67 -0.32
CA SER A 387 15.70 -22.74 0.70
C SER A 387 15.38 -23.41 2.05
N PHE A 388 15.06 -24.70 2.06
CA PHE A 388 14.80 -25.41 3.32
C PHE A 388 16.07 -25.55 4.17
N THR A 389 17.20 -25.85 3.54
CA THR A 389 18.46 -26.16 4.23
C THR A 389 19.38 -24.95 4.39
N SER A 390 19.17 -23.89 3.58
CA SER A 390 20.02 -22.73 3.57
C SER A 390 19.82 -21.82 4.78
N LYS A 391 20.95 -21.30 5.32
CA LYS A 391 20.96 -20.21 6.30
C LYS A 391 20.66 -18.83 5.71
N TRP A 392 20.77 -18.69 4.39
CA TRP A 392 20.58 -17.42 3.70
C TRP A 392 19.10 -17.11 3.50
N SER A 393 18.74 -15.87 3.69
CA SER A 393 17.39 -15.35 3.45
C SER A 393 17.46 -14.01 2.71
N ASN A 394 16.37 -13.62 2.08
CA ASN A 394 16.27 -12.33 1.37
C ASN A 394 15.97 -11.14 2.29
N GLY A 395 15.87 -11.36 3.61
CA GLY A 395 15.60 -10.29 4.58
C GLY A 395 16.53 -9.08 4.49
N PRO A 396 17.88 -9.28 4.37
CA PRO A 396 18.80 -8.16 4.15
C PRO A 396 18.52 -7.39 2.84
N VAL A 397 18.11 -8.08 1.78
CA VAL A 397 17.77 -7.47 0.50
C VAL A 397 16.52 -6.60 0.63
N GLU A 398 15.48 -7.12 1.30
CA GLU A 398 14.24 -6.37 1.55
C GLU A 398 14.50 -5.12 2.40
N ALA A 399 15.36 -5.22 3.41
CA ALA A 399 15.79 -4.05 4.20
C ALA A 399 16.46 -2.99 3.31
N GLN A 400 17.35 -3.37 2.39
CA GLN A 400 17.99 -2.45 1.46
C GLN A 400 17.01 -1.86 0.44
N VAL A 401 16.04 -2.63 -0.04
CA VAL A 401 14.94 -2.12 -0.87
C VAL A 401 14.13 -1.04 -0.13
N ASN A 402 13.89 -1.21 1.17
CA ASN A 402 13.20 -0.20 1.97
C ASN A 402 14.05 1.06 2.18
N CYS A 403 15.36 0.91 2.41
CA CYS A 403 16.31 2.03 2.44
C CYS A 403 16.33 2.80 1.11
N LEU A 404 16.37 2.09 -0.01
CA LEU A 404 16.31 2.68 -1.35
C LEU A 404 14.99 3.44 -1.59
N LYS A 405 13.86 2.87 -1.18
CA LYS A 405 12.56 3.54 -1.24
C LYS A 405 12.54 4.83 -0.40
N LEU A 406 13.18 4.82 0.77
CA LEU A 406 13.32 6.01 1.61
C LEU A 406 14.18 7.08 0.94
N GLN A 407 15.36 6.72 0.40
CA GLN A 407 16.22 7.65 -0.32
C GLN A 407 15.50 8.30 -1.49
N LYS A 408 14.81 7.51 -2.30
CA LYS A 408 14.00 8.02 -3.41
C LYS A 408 12.95 9.04 -2.96
N ARG A 409 12.32 8.84 -1.77
CA ARG A 409 11.38 9.81 -1.19
C ARG A 409 12.10 11.09 -0.74
N LEU A 410 13.27 10.98 -0.11
CA LEU A 410 14.09 12.13 0.30
C LEU A 410 14.55 12.97 -0.89
N MET A 411 14.77 12.34 -2.05
CA MET A 411 15.10 13.01 -3.30
C MET A 411 13.85 13.52 -4.06
N PHE A 412 12.67 13.52 -3.42
CA PHE A 412 11.39 13.98 -3.98
C PHE A 412 10.99 13.32 -5.31
N GLY A 413 11.51 12.13 -5.61
CA GLY A 413 11.29 11.41 -6.87
C GLY A 413 11.90 12.09 -8.11
N ARG A 414 12.81 13.05 -7.95
CA ARG A 414 13.47 13.81 -9.03
C ARG A 414 14.84 13.29 -9.41
N ALA A 415 15.42 12.39 -8.61
CA ALA A 415 16.71 11.80 -8.94
C ALA A 415 16.61 11.01 -10.25
N ASN A 416 17.61 11.14 -11.12
CA ASN A 416 17.81 10.19 -12.21
C ASN A 416 18.43 8.89 -11.64
N PHE A 417 18.50 7.86 -12.50
CA PHE A 417 18.99 6.54 -12.09
C PHE A 417 20.43 6.62 -11.54
N ASP A 418 21.33 7.29 -12.24
CA ASP A 418 22.75 7.36 -11.89
C ASP A 418 22.98 8.02 -10.53
N LEU A 419 22.25 9.10 -10.26
CA LEU A 419 22.32 9.78 -8.98
C LEU A 419 21.77 8.88 -7.84
N LEU A 420 20.66 8.18 -8.06
CA LEU A 420 20.13 7.26 -7.06
C LEU A 420 21.09 6.09 -6.81
N ARG A 421 21.63 5.49 -7.89
CA ARG A 421 22.64 4.42 -7.82
C ARG A 421 23.85 4.88 -6.99
N LEU A 422 24.38 6.05 -7.28
CA LEU A 422 25.51 6.62 -6.56
C LEU A 422 25.23 6.79 -5.06
N HIS A 423 24.04 7.29 -4.71
CA HIS A 423 23.61 7.45 -3.32
C HIS A 423 23.42 6.13 -2.58
N VAL A 424 22.90 5.10 -3.26
CA VAL A 424 22.73 3.77 -2.67
C VAL A 424 24.08 3.12 -2.40
N LEU A 425 25.00 3.14 -3.37
CA LEU A 425 26.30 2.48 -3.28
C LEU A 425 27.29 3.20 -2.34
N ARG A 426 27.19 4.54 -2.20
CA ARG A 426 28.05 5.30 -1.24
C ARG A 426 27.70 5.10 0.22
N ARG A 427 26.53 4.53 0.53
CA ARG A 427 26.11 4.21 1.90
C ARG A 427 26.52 2.80 2.33
N ALA A 428 26.92 1.97 1.39
CA ALA A 428 27.50 0.65 1.62
C ALA A 428 28.94 0.78 2.06
#